data_6b63de869f0a7dbf4d23092c6ab16849
#
_entry.id   6b63de869f0a7dbf4d23092c6ab16849
#
_cell.length_a   1.000
_cell.length_b   1.000
_cell.length_c   1.000
_cell.angle_alpha   90.00
_cell.angle_beta   90.00
_cell.angle_gamma   90.00
#
_symmetry.space_group_name_H-M   'P 1'
#
loop_
_entity.id
_entity.type
_entity.pdbx_description
1 polymer ?
#
loop_
_entity_poly.entity_id
_entity_poly.type
_entity_poly.pdbx_seq_one_letter_code
_entity_poly.pdbx_strand_id
1 'polypeptide(L)' 'MDYQVGDIVKLKKPHPCGSYEWEILRVGADFRLKWTGGGDQIMVARKLVEKNTRGLRKKEE' A
#
# COMPACT_ATOMS: atom_id res chain seq x y z
N MET A 1 -11.88 1.08 -6.74
CA MET A 1 -10.74 1.99 -6.54
C MET A 1 -9.59 1.51 -7.41
N ASP A 2 -9.01 2.38 -8.21
CA ASP A 2 -7.94 2.00 -9.13
C ASP A 2 -6.59 2.13 -8.47
N TYR A 3 -5.90 1.00 -8.34
CA TYR A 3 -4.56 0.96 -7.77
C TYR A 3 -3.55 0.92 -8.90
N GLN A 4 -2.50 1.71 -8.80
CA GLN A 4 -1.43 1.75 -9.79
C GLN A 4 -0.09 1.74 -9.10
N VAL A 5 0.92 1.22 -9.79
CA VAL A 5 2.30 1.23 -9.28
C VAL A 5 2.71 2.68 -9.03
N GLY A 6 3.30 2.92 -7.87
CA GLY A 6 3.71 4.25 -7.46
C GLY A 6 2.71 4.99 -6.60
N ASP A 7 1.47 4.52 -6.56
CA ASP A 7 0.47 5.14 -5.69
C ASP A 7 0.76 4.82 -4.22
N ILE A 8 0.27 5.68 -3.35
CA ILE A 8 0.41 5.47 -1.90
C ILE A 8 -0.93 5.04 -1.35
N VAL A 9 -0.98 3.88 -0.73
CA VAL A 9 -2.19 3.42 -0.04
C VAL A 9 -2.05 3.66 1.44
N LYS A 10 -3.13 4.09 2.07
CA LYS A 10 -3.19 4.25 3.51
C LYS A 10 -4.03 3.11 4.06
N LEU A 11 -3.42 2.23 4.84
CA LEU A 11 -4.10 1.07 5.39
C LEU A 11 -4.65 1.36 6.78
N LYS A 12 -5.67 0.60 7.18
CA LYS A 12 -6.29 0.77 8.50
C LYS A 12 -5.35 0.34 9.62
N LYS A 13 -4.51 -0.66 9.35
CA LYS A 13 -3.58 -1.16 10.37
C LYS A 13 -2.21 -0.57 10.12
N PRO A 14 -1.58 0.03 11.13
CA PRO A 14 -0.24 0.58 10.97
C PRO A 14 0.81 -0.54 10.88
N HIS A 15 1.89 -0.25 10.21
CA HIS A 15 3.10 -1.04 10.34
C HIS A 15 3.55 -0.99 11.80
N PRO A 16 4.26 -2.02 12.31
CA PRO A 16 4.77 -2.00 13.67
C PRO A 16 5.58 -0.76 14.02
N CYS A 17 6.13 -0.09 13.02
CA CYS A 17 6.85 1.17 13.23
C CYS A 17 5.93 2.40 13.26
N GLY A 18 4.63 2.21 13.16
CA GLY A 18 3.66 3.30 13.31
C GLY A 18 3.20 3.97 12.03
N SER A 19 3.66 3.51 10.88
CA SER A 19 3.23 4.10 9.61
C SER A 19 2.01 3.38 9.06
N TYR A 20 1.11 4.13 8.43
CA TYR A 20 -0.06 3.60 7.75
C TYR A 20 0.10 3.64 6.24
N GLU A 21 1.13 4.30 5.72
CA GLU A 21 1.27 4.57 4.30
C GLU A 21 2.24 3.60 3.64
N TRP A 22 1.83 3.10 2.49
CA TRP A 22 2.62 2.13 1.73
C TRP A 22 2.61 2.51 0.27
N GLU A 23 3.78 2.40 -0.37
CA GLU A 23 3.89 2.60 -1.81
C GLU A 23 3.61 1.30 -2.53
N ILE A 24 2.79 1.34 -3.57
CA ILE A 24 2.49 0.17 -4.38
C ILE A 24 3.64 -0.07 -5.33
N LEU A 25 4.29 -1.22 -5.21
CA LEU A 25 5.37 -1.62 -6.11
C LEU A 25 4.88 -2.53 -7.22
N ARG A 26 3.83 -3.30 -6.96
CA ARG A 26 3.27 -4.22 -7.94
C ARG A 26 1.79 -4.38 -7.71
N VAL A 27 1.06 -4.46 -8.81
CA VAL A 27 -0.40 -4.66 -8.79
C VAL A 27 -0.71 -5.95 -9.51
N GLY A 28 -1.59 -6.75 -8.93
CA GLY A 28 -2.01 -8.03 -9.49
C GLY A 28 -2.97 -8.71 -8.55
N ALA A 29 -3.01 -10.05 -8.57
CA ALA A 29 -3.79 -10.81 -7.59
C ALA A 29 -3.27 -10.55 -6.17
N ASP A 30 -1.95 -10.34 -6.05
CA ASP A 30 -1.31 -9.91 -4.81
C ASP A 30 -0.62 -8.60 -5.07
N PHE A 31 -0.64 -7.72 -4.08
CA PHE A 31 0.05 -6.43 -4.15
C PHE A 31 1.37 -6.52 -3.41
N ARG A 32 2.41 -5.94 -4.00
CA ARG A 32 3.66 -5.74 -3.28
C ARG A 32 3.69 -4.29 -2.81
N LEU A 33 3.84 -4.11 -1.51
CA LEU A 33 3.83 -2.80 -0.90
C LEU A 33 5.16 -2.55 -0.21
N LYS A 34 5.61 -1.30 -0.29
CA LYS A 34 6.84 -0.86 0.37
C LYS A 34 6.48 0.21 1.38
N TRP A 35 6.95 0.03 2.62
CA TRP A 35 6.74 1.03 3.65
C TRP A 35 7.52 2.30 3.30
N THR A 36 6.82 3.43 3.32
CA THR A 36 7.42 4.70 2.87
C THR A 36 8.48 5.22 3.82
N GLY A 37 8.47 4.79 5.07
CA GLY A 37 9.40 5.29 6.08
C GLY A 37 10.67 4.48 6.25
N GLY A 38 10.79 3.31 5.63
CA GLY A 38 11.95 2.50 5.92
C GLY A 38 12.38 1.50 4.87
N GLY A 39 11.57 1.23 3.88
CA GLY A 39 11.94 0.31 2.82
C GLY A 39 11.54 -1.14 3.04
N ASP A 40 10.89 -1.46 4.14
CA ASP A 40 10.32 -2.80 4.33
C ASP A 40 9.30 -3.09 3.24
N GLN A 41 9.32 -4.31 2.73
CA GLN A 41 8.37 -4.72 1.69
C GLN A 41 7.54 -5.89 2.20
N ILE A 42 6.25 -5.86 1.86
CA ILE A 42 5.34 -6.95 2.18
C ILE A 42 4.53 -7.30 0.94
N MET A 43 3.99 -8.51 0.93
CA MET A 43 3.08 -8.94 -0.10
C MET A 43 1.72 -9.18 0.55
N VAL A 44 0.68 -8.58 -0.01
CA VAL A 44 -0.66 -8.64 0.56
C VAL A 44 -1.64 -8.98 -0.56
N ALA A 45 -2.55 -9.92 -0.28
CA ALA A 45 -3.58 -10.26 -1.24
C ALA A 45 -4.42 -9.04 -1.57
N ARG A 46 -4.81 -8.91 -2.85
CA ARG A 46 -5.59 -7.77 -3.31
C ARG A 46 -6.86 -7.57 -2.47
N LYS A 47 -7.55 -8.66 -2.13
CA LYS A 47 -8.77 -8.57 -1.33
C LYS A 47 -8.51 -7.91 0.02
N LEU A 48 -7.38 -8.22 0.64
CA LEU A 48 -7.03 -7.61 1.92
C LEU A 48 -6.67 -6.14 1.76
N VAL A 49 -5.99 -5.79 0.68
CA VAL A 49 -5.68 -4.39 0.41
C VAL A 49 -6.97 -3.60 0.25
N GLU A 50 -7.90 -4.11 -0.55
CA GLU A 50 -9.18 -3.42 -0.78
C GLU A 50 -9.99 -3.30 0.50
N LYS A 51 -9.98 -4.32 1.34
CA LYS A 51 -10.71 -4.32 2.59
C LYS A 51 -10.11 -3.33 3.59
N ASN A 52 -8.80 -3.20 3.61
CA ASN A 52 -8.09 -2.44 4.64
C ASN A 52 -7.66 -1.05 4.19
N THR A 53 -7.88 -0.68 2.94
CA THR A 53 -7.49 0.64 2.45
C THR A 53 -8.41 1.70 3.03
N ARG A 54 -7.83 2.69 3.72
CA ARG A 54 -8.57 3.85 4.21
C ARG A 54 -8.55 4.98 3.19
N GLY A 55 -7.52 5.04 2.37
CA GLY A 55 -7.40 6.07 1.35
C GLY A 55 -6.32 5.72 0.36
N LEU A 56 -6.38 6.34 -0.79
CA LEU A 56 -5.43 6.15 -1.86
C LEU A 56 -4.99 7.52 -2.35
N ARG A 57 -3.68 7.74 -2.35
CA ARG A 57 -3.11 8.98 -2.86
C ARG A 57 -2.36 8.66 -4.13
N LYS A 58 -2.75 9.30 -5.23
CA LYS A 58 -2.06 9.12 -6.50
C LYS A 58 -0.68 9.74 -6.43
N LYS A 59 0.26 9.09 -7.11
CA LYS A 59 1.61 9.61 -7.21
C LYS A 59 1.57 10.95 -7.93
N GLU A 60 2.21 11.94 -7.36
CA GLU A 60 2.38 13.24 -7.99
C GLU A 60 3.69 13.26 -8.74
N GLU A 61 3.66 13.90 -9.89
CA GLU A 61 4.85 14.08 -10.71
C GLU A 61 5.46 15.44 -10.50
#